data_25aac5157e4bafffc2a9138a0f1f8218
#
_entry.id   25aac5157e4bafffc2a9138a0f1f8218
#
_cell.length_a   1.000
_cell.length_b   1.000
_cell.length_c   1.000
_cell.angle_alpha   90.00
_cell.angle_beta   90.00
_cell.angle_gamma   90.00
#
_symmetry.space_group_name_H-M   'P 1'
#
loop_
_entity.id
_entity.type
_entity.pdbx_description
1 polymer ?
#
loop_
_entity_poly.entity_id
_entity_poly.type
_entity_poly.pdbx_seq_one_letter_code
_entity_poly.pdbx_strand_id
1 'polypeptide(L)'
;MISGILARYLSTENVERDHEWALMQAEARGDVPEMLAQLSSCRASASCVATVRADATSLRRPGAVEILSTQSTTNHSLSGSVGETRVAWKVSGRYPVVQCVQVRRSGNFLTGISISLLRVGPRIGATADCRD
;
A
#
# COMPACT_ATOMS: atom_id res chain seq x y z
N MET A 1 17.81 12.18 23.68
CA MET A 1 16.72 12.81 22.94
C MET A 1 15.74 11.78 22.43
N ILE A 2 14.77 11.49 23.24
CA ILE A 2 13.73 10.50 22.96
C ILE A 2 12.85 10.94 21.78
N SER A 3 12.65 12.26 21.62
CA SER A 3 11.81 12.81 20.58
C SER A 3 12.29 12.51 19.14
N GLY A 4 13.61 12.35 18.91
CA GLY A 4 14.13 12.05 17.57
C GLY A 4 13.79 10.63 17.11
N ILE A 5 13.84 9.65 18.01
CA ILE A 5 13.52 8.25 17.71
C ILE A 5 12.01 8.10 17.49
N LEU A 6 11.21 8.73 18.32
CA LEU A 6 9.76 8.71 18.19
C LEU A 6 9.31 9.37 16.87
N ALA A 7 9.92 10.51 16.52
CA ALA A 7 9.61 11.20 15.27
C ALA A 7 9.93 10.34 14.04
N ARG A 8 11.03 9.58 14.07
CA ARG A 8 11.37 8.66 12.98
C ARG A 8 10.38 7.52 12.85
N TYR A 9 9.94 6.97 13.97
CA TYR A 9 8.94 5.91 13.98
C TYR A 9 7.61 6.39 13.39
N LEU A 10 7.13 7.54 13.82
CA LEU A 10 5.90 8.13 13.30
C LEU A 10 6.02 8.51 11.83
N SER A 11 7.20 9.02 11.41
CA SER A 11 7.46 9.35 10.01
C SER A 11 7.41 8.14 9.11
N THR A 12 7.87 6.98 9.59
CA THR A 12 7.85 5.73 8.83
C THR A 12 6.42 5.28 8.53
N GLU A 13 5.54 5.33 9.50
CA GLU A 13 4.13 5.00 9.29
C GLU A 13 3.46 5.98 8.32
N ASN A 14 3.76 7.26 8.44
CA ASN A 14 3.24 8.28 7.54
C ASN A 14 3.75 8.08 6.11
N VAL A 15 5.00 7.72 5.92
CA VAL A 15 5.58 7.45 4.59
C VAL A 15 4.88 6.25 3.94
N GLU A 16 4.67 5.17 4.68
CA GLU A 16 3.93 4.01 4.18
C GLU A 16 2.52 4.39 3.75
N ARG A 17 1.83 5.14 4.61
CA ARG A 17 0.46 5.59 4.33
C ARG A 17 0.40 6.51 3.11
N ASP A 18 1.38 7.39 2.96
CA ASP A 18 1.47 8.29 1.82
C ASP A 18 1.68 7.52 0.51
N HIS A 19 2.52 6.49 0.52
CA HIS A 19 2.72 5.61 -0.63
C HIS A 19 1.44 4.85 -0.98
N GLU A 20 0.75 4.33 0.02
CA GLU A 20 -0.52 3.63 -0.18
C GLU A 20 -1.58 4.57 -0.73
N TRP A 21 -1.66 5.79 -0.21
CA TRP A 21 -2.57 6.80 -0.73
C TRP A 21 -2.29 7.10 -2.20
N ALA A 22 -1.03 7.32 -2.55
CA ALA A 22 -0.63 7.61 -3.94
C ALA A 22 -1.01 6.47 -4.88
N LEU A 23 -0.82 5.22 -4.44
CA LEU A 23 -1.20 4.04 -5.20
C LEU A 23 -2.73 3.98 -5.40
N MET A 24 -3.50 4.14 -4.33
CA MET A 24 -4.95 4.06 -4.41
C MET A 24 -5.55 5.23 -5.19
N GLN A 25 -4.95 6.41 -5.10
CA GLN A 25 -5.37 7.56 -5.89
C GLN A 25 -5.14 7.31 -7.39
N ALA A 26 -4.00 6.72 -7.77
CA ALA A 26 -3.73 6.34 -9.14
C ALA A 26 -4.72 5.29 -9.65
N GLU A 27 -5.01 4.29 -8.81
CA GLU A 27 -5.99 3.25 -9.12
C GLU A 27 -7.39 3.83 -9.33
N ALA A 28 -7.81 4.73 -8.44
CA ALA A 28 -9.11 5.38 -8.55
C ALA A 28 -9.24 6.21 -9.83
N ARG A 29 -8.14 6.79 -10.31
CA ARG A 29 -8.11 7.50 -11.60
C ARG A 29 -8.01 6.55 -12.81
N GLY A 30 -7.72 5.28 -12.58
CA GLY A 30 -7.45 4.33 -13.65
C GLY A 30 -6.11 4.56 -14.33
N ASP A 31 -5.14 5.10 -13.60
CA ASP A 31 -3.82 5.47 -14.10
C ASP A 31 -2.83 4.31 -13.92
N VAL A 32 -2.83 3.36 -14.85
CA VAL A 32 -1.96 2.19 -14.79
C VAL A 32 -0.48 2.55 -14.73
N PRO A 33 0.05 3.46 -15.57
CA PRO A 33 1.46 3.82 -15.49
C PRO A 33 1.87 4.32 -14.10
N GLU A 34 1.04 5.14 -13.47
CA GLU A 34 1.34 5.67 -12.14
C GLU A 34 1.26 4.59 -11.08
N MET A 35 0.28 3.67 -11.17
CA MET A 35 0.22 2.52 -10.27
C MET A 35 1.51 1.69 -10.35
N LEU A 36 1.98 1.42 -11.57
CA LEU A 36 3.22 0.66 -11.76
C LEU A 36 4.44 1.42 -11.25
N ALA A 37 4.43 2.74 -11.33
CA ALA A 37 5.50 3.57 -10.78
C ALA A 37 5.58 3.48 -9.24
N GLN A 38 4.45 3.25 -8.57
CA GLN A 38 4.39 3.09 -7.12
C GLN A 38 4.78 1.68 -6.65
N LEU A 39 4.82 0.70 -7.56
CA LEU A 39 5.01 -0.72 -7.22
C LEU A 39 6.35 -1.21 -7.76
N SER A 40 7.34 -1.38 -6.88
CA SER A 40 8.72 -1.65 -7.29
C SER A 40 8.95 -3.04 -7.90
N SER A 41 8.08 -4.00 -7.67
CA SER A 41 8.25 -5.37 -8.18
C SER A 41 7.21 -5.80 -9.20
N CYS A 42 6.27 -4.92 -9.52
CA CYS A 42 5.12 -5.32 -10.33
C CYS A 42 5.45 -5.45 -11.82
N ARG A 43 6.26 -4.54 -12.37
CA ARG A 43 6.56 -4.52 -13.81
C ARG A 43 7.21 -5.80 -14.33
N ALA A 44 7.98 -6.46 -13.48
CA ALA A 44 8.65 -7.71 -13.83
C ALA A 44 7.74 -8.93 -13.73
N SER A 45 6.51 -8.77 -13.27
CA SER A 45 5.55 -9.86 -13.07
C SER A 45 4.33 -9.65 -13.95
N ALA A 46 4.14 -10.54 -14.93
CA ALA A 46 2.99 -10.46 -15.83
C ALA A 46 1.66 -10.55 -15.06
N SER A 47 1.60 -11.38 -14.03
CA SER A 47 0.40 -11.52 -13.21
C SER A 47 0.10 -10.26 -12.40
N CYS A 48 1.14 -9.60 -11.88
CA CYS A 48 0.96 -8.34 -11.16
C CYS A 48 0.48 -7.23 -12.10
N VAL A 49 1.05 -7.12 -13.29
CA VAL A 49 0.62 -6.14 -14.28
C VAL A 49 -0.84 -6.37 -14.68
N ALA A 50 -1.23 -7.63 -14.88
CA ALA A 50 -2.61 -7.97 -15.20
C ALA A 50 -3.57 -7.57 -14.07
N THR A 51 -3.20 -7.81 -12.81
CA THR A 51 -3.99 -7.40 -11.65
C THR A 51 -4.13 -5.88 -11.58
N VAL A 52 -3.03 -5.15 -11.79
CA VAL A 52 -3.04 -3.68 -11.78
C VAL A 52 -4.01 -3.15 -12.84
N ARG A 53 -3.97 -3.70 -14.04
CA ARG A 53 -4.88 -3.28 -15.12
C ARG A 53 -6.33 -3.59 -14.78
N ALA A 54 -6.60 -4.77 -14.23
CA ALA A 54 -7.95 -5.16 -13.83
C ALA A 54 -8.47 -4.25 -12.71
N ASP A 55 -7.65 -3.97 -11.70
CA ASP A 55 -8.01 -3.08 -10.60
C ASP A 55 -8.27 -1.66 -11.09
N ALA A 56 -7.43 -1.14 -11.97
CA ALA A 56 -7.58 0.20 -12.53
C ALA A 56 -8.89 0.35 -13.32
N THR A 57 -9.39 -0.73 -13.88
CA THR A 57 -10.66 -0.73 -14.58
C THR A 57 -11.84 -0.89 -13.63
N SER A 58 -11.79 -1.90 -12.76
CA SER A 58 -12.92 -2.27 -11.89
C SER A 58 -13.07 -1.34 -10.67
N LEU A 59 -11.97 -0.77 -10.19
CA LEU A 59 -11.96 0.08 -9.00
C LEU A 59 -11.81 1.56 -9.32
N ARG A 60 -11.98 1.93 -10.59
CA ARG A 60 -11.95 3.32 -11.00
C ARG A 60 -13.11 4.09 -10.38
N ARG A 61 -12.80 5.15 -9.66
CA ARG A 61 -13.78 6.01 -9.00
C ARG A 61 -13.30 7.45 -9.06
N PRO A 62 -14.08 8.35 -9.68
CA PRO A 62 -13.68 9.77 -9.72
C PRO A 62 -13.71 10.38 -8.33
N GLY A 63 -12.72 11.19 -8.00
CA GLY A 63 -12.64 11.91 -6.75
C GLY A 63 -11.38 11.61 -5.96
N ALA A 64 -11.27 12.23 -4.79
CA ALA A 64 -10.13 12.07 -3.91
C ALA A 64 -10.29 10.81 -3.05
N VAL A 65 -9.22 10.03 -2.98
CA VAL A 65 -9.17 8.83 -2.14
C VAL A 65 -8.96 9.23 -0.68
N GLU A 66 -9.69 8.56 0.20
CA GLU A 66 -9.50 8.62 1.65
C GLU A 66 -9.11 7.25 2.15
N ILE A 67 -7.98 7.15 2.82
CA ILE A 67 -7.56 5.91 3.50
C ILE A 67 -8.29 5.82 4.83
N LEU A 68 -9.08 4.78 4.99
CA LEU A 68 -9.87 4.57 6.20
C LEU A 68 -9.07 3.85 7.28
N SER A 69 -8.32 2.84 6.89
CA SER A 69 -7.49 2.08 7.83
C SER A 69 -6.40 1.32 7.09
N THR A 70 -5.31 1.06 7.80
CA THR A 70 -4.24 0.20 7.33
C THR A 70 -3.91 -0.78 8.45
N GLN A 71 -3.80 -2.07 8.12
CA GLN A 71 -3.47 -3.11 9.09
C GLN A 71 -2.37 -3.98 8.51
N SER A 72 -1.20 -3.92 9.14
CA SER A 72 -0.08 -4.75 8.75
C SER A 72 -0.18 -6.12 9.43
N THR A 73 0.02 -7.18 8.65
CA THR A 73 0.04 -8.54 9.15
C THR A 73 1.46 -9.06 9.38
N THR A 74 2.45 -8.22 9.15
CA THR A 74 3.85 -8.61 9.16
C THR A 74 4.40 -8.67 10.57
N ASN A 75 5.11 -9.76 10.88
CA ASN A 75 5.98 -9.80 12.05
C ASN A 75 7.24 -9.00 11.72
N HIS A 76 7.57 -8.04 12.57
CA HIS A 76 8.70 -7.17 12.35
C HIS A 76 10.00 -7.90 12.63
N SER A 77 10.88 -7.98 11.63
CA SER A 77 12.26 -8.36 11.83
C SER A 77 13.14 -7.11 11.83
N LEU A 78 14.29 -7.17 12.50
CA LEU A 78 15.19 -6.02 12.63
C LEU A 78 15.95 -5.69 11.34
N SER A 79 16.08 -6.65 10.44
CA SER A 79 16.89 -6.52 9.22
C SER A 79 16.08 -6.23 7.96
N GLY A 80 14.80 -6.14 8.09
CA GLY A 80 13.90 -5.94 6.96
C GLY A 80 12.87 -7.04 6.88
N SER A 81 11.72 -6.71 6.35
CA SER A 81 10.62 -7.65 6.24
C SER A 81 9.76 -7.35 5.04
N VAL A 82 9.22 -8.40 4.45
CA VAL A 82 8.16 -8.33 3.46
C VAL A 82 6.90 -8.87 4.11
N GLY A 83 5.83 -8.14 3.98
CA GLY A 83 4.54 -8.58 4.49
C GLY A 83 3.42 -7.88 3.75
N GLU A 84 2.21 -8.12 4.20
CA GLU A 84 1.05 -7.52 3.58
C GLU A 84 0.37 -6.53 4.51
N THR A 85 -0.10 -5.43 3.95
CA THR A 85 -0.92 -4.45 4.64
C THR A 85 -2.31 -4.48 4.02
N ARG A 86 -3.30 -4.64 4.87
CA ARG A 86 -4.69 -4.53 4.48
C ARG A 86 -5.06 -3.06 4.48
N VAL A 87 -5.41 -2.54 3.30
CA VAL A 87 -5.77 -1.14 3.12
C VAL A 87 -7.25 -1.05 2.83
N ALA A 88 -7.96 -0.31 3.66
CA ALA A 88 -9.36 0.05 3.40
C ALA A 88 -9.41 1.52 2.98
N TRP A 89 -9.99 1.78 1.83
CA TRP A 89 -10.08 3.13 1.28
C TRP A 89 -11.43 3.36 0.62
N LYS A 90 -11.77 4.62 0.42
CA LYS A 90 -12.99 4.99 -0.31
C LYS A 90 -12.82 6.32 -1.01
N VAL A 91 -13.73 6.60 -1.91
CA VAL A 91 -13.99 7.92 -2.47
C VAL A 91 -15.37 8.35 -1.98
N SER A 92 -15.55 9.63 -1.71
CA SER A 92 -16.82 10.18 -1.22
C SER A 92 -18.01 9.74 -2.07
N GLY A 93 -19.07 9.27 -1.44
CA GLY A 93 -20.27 8.79 -2.10
C GLY A 93 -20.20 7.35 -2.61
N ARG A 94 -19.10 6.63 -2.34
CA ARG A 94 -18.91 5.25 -2.78
C ARG A 94 -18.65 4.33 -1.60
N TYR A 95 -18.91 3.04 -1.79
CA TYR A 95 -18.63 2.04 -0.78
C TYR A 95 -17.13 1.82 -0.63
N PRO A 96 -16.66 1.49 0.59
CA PRO A 96 -15.24 1.20 0.81
C PRO A 96 -14.74 0.02 -0.01
N VAL A 97 -13.46 0.09 -0.34
CA VAL A 97 -12.72 -0.98 -1.02
C VAL A 97 -11.61 -1.45 -0.09
N VAL A 98 -11.42 -2.75 -0.01
CA VAL A 98 -10.35 -3.36 0.78
C VAL A 98 -9.44 -4.15 -0.15
N GLN A 99 -8.14 -3.91 -0.05
CA GLN A 99 -7.12 -4.56 -0.85
C GLN A 99 -5.92 -4.91 0.01
N CYS A 100 -5.15 -5.89 -0.42
CA CYS A 100 -3.90 -6.26 0.20
C CYS A 100 -2.75 -5.70 -0.62
N VAL A 101 -1.85 -4.99 0.03
CA VAL A 101 -0.65 -4.41 -0.59
C VAL A 101 0.56 -5.10 0.02
N GLN A 102 1.41 -5.68 -0.82
CA GLN A 102 2.68 -6.25 -0.36
C GLN A 102 3.68 -5.12 -0.16
N VAL A 103 4.25 -5.06 1.02
CA VAL A 103 5.14 -3.98 1.45
C VAL A 103 6.47 -4.55 1.90
N ARG A 104 7.57 -3.93 1.50
CA ARG A 104 8.90 -4.22 2.01
C ARG A 104 9.36 -3.08 2.90
N ARG A 105 9.78 -3.41 4.11
CA ARG A 105 10.46 -2.49 5.01
C ARG A 105 11.90 -2.94 5.15
N SER A 106 12.84 -2.01 5.01
CA SER A 106 14.27 -2.29 5.13
C SER A 106 14.96 -1.17 5.89
N GLY A 107 16.15 -1.47 6.43
CA GLY A 107 16.90 -0.53 7.23
C GLY A 107 16.74 -0.77 8.73
N ASN A 108 17.20 0.19 9.53
CA ASN A 108 17.14 0.10 10.98
C ASN A 108 16.98 1.50 11.58
N PHE A 109 16.84 1.57 12.91
CA PHE A 109 16.67 2.85 13.61
C PHE A 109 17.86 3.80 13.49
N LEU A 110 19.06 3.27 13.22
CA LEU A 110 20.27 4.08 13.12
C LEU A 110 20.42 4.69 11.73
N THR A 111 20.13 3.94 10.68
CA THR A 111 20.29 4.37 9.29
C THR A 111 19.01 4.87 8.64
N GLY A 112 17.88 4.71 9.35
CA GLY A 112 16.57 5.01 8.82
C GLY A 112 15.88 3.79 8.22
N ILE A 113 14.59 3.89 8.04
CA ILE A 113 13.75 2.81 7.51
C ILE A 113 13.23 3.22 6.14
N SER A 114 13.45 2.36 5.15
CA SER A 114 12.91 2.50 3.81
C SER A 114 11.67 1.65 3.64
N ILE A 115 10.67 2.19 2.96
CA ILE A 115 9.43 1.49 2.66
C ILE A 115 9.24 1.47 1.15
N SER A 116 8.94 0.28 0.61
CA SER A 116 8.61 0.11 -0.79
C SER A 116 7.33 -0.69 -0.91
N LEU A 117 6.39 -0.22 -1.69
CA LEU A 117 5.25 -1.02 -2.09
C LEU A 117 5.69 -1.93 -3.23
N LEU A 118 5.39 -3.20 -3.14
CA LEU A 118 5.85 -4.20 -4.11
C LEU A 118 4.76 -4.59 -5.09
N ARG A 119 3.58 -4.94 -4.58
CA ARG A 119 2.47 -5.45 -5.36
C ARG A 119 1.15 -5.05 -4.70
N VAL A 120 0.10 -4.99 -5.52
CA VAL A 120 -1.27 -4.79 -5.04
C VAL A 120 -2.12 -5.96 -5.53
N GLY A 121 -3.02 -6.43 -4.67
CA GLY A 121 -3.96 -7.48 -5.01
C GLY A 121 -5.31 -6.94 -5.47
N PRO A 122 -6.22 -7.83 -5.88
CA PRO A 122 -7.58 -7.45 -6.20
C PRO A 122 -8.36 -7.05 -4.95
N ARG A 123 -9.55 -6.50 -5.17
CA ARG A 123 -10.47 -6.19 -4.06
C ARG A 123 -10.82 -7.48 -3.32
N ILE A 124 -10.81 -7.40 -1.99
CA ILE A 124 -11.24 -8.50 -1.12
C ILE A 124 -12.49 -8.08 -0.34
N GLY A 125 -13.14 -9.03 0.29
CA GLY A 125 -14.32 -8.76 1.12
C GLY A 125 -13.99 -7.89 2.33
N ALA A 126 -14.98 -7.15 2.81
CA ALA A 126 -14.79 -6.21 3.92
C ALA A 126 -14.32 -6.88 5.22
N THR A 127 -14.60 -8.17 5.37
CA THR A 127 -14.20 -8.96 6.55
C THR A 127 -13.02 -9.89 6.27
N ALA A 128 -12.50 -9.89 5.04
CA ALA A 128 -11.39 -10.76 4.68
C ALA A 128 -10.06 -10.22 5.19
N ASP A 129 -9.14 -11.12 5.47
CA ASP A 129 -7.78 -10.80 5.87
C ASP A 129 -6.81 -10.98 4.71
N CYS A 130 -5.67 -10.28 4.78
CA CYS A 130 -4.57 -10.49 3.87
C CYS A 130 -3.77 -11.71 4.33
N ARG A 131 -3.89 -12.79 3.59
CA ARG A 131 -3.15 -14.01 3.87
C ARG A 131 -2.34 -14.41 2.66
N ASP A 132 -1.23 -15.05 2.95
CA ASP A 132 -0.34 -15.61 1.94
C ASP A 132 -1.00 -16.79 1.20
#